data_8b7851c4a6296dde4b18e1bd7c6245c5
#
_entry.id   8b7851c4a6296dde4b18e1bd7c6245c5
#
_cell.length_a   1.000
_cell.length_b   1.000
_cell.length_c   1.000
_cell.angle_alpha   90.00
_cell.angle_beta   90.00
_cell.angle_gamma   90.00
#
_symmetry.space_group_name_H-M   'P 1'
#
loop_
_entity.id
_entity.type
_entity.pdbx_description
1 polymer ?
#
loop_
_entity_poly.entity_id
_entity_poly.type
_entity_poly.pdbx_seq_one_letter_code
_entity_poly.pdbx_strand_id
1 'polypeptide(L)'
;MNRRGGPAEDLAAAFLERRGLKILERNYRCRFGEIDLVARSGPLLVFVEVRARVSEEFGGAAASITSAKRRRLVAAARHFLAARREQRACRFDVVLVRGAAQRVEWLTDAFGE
;
A
#
# COMPACT_ATOMS: atom_id res chain seq x y z
N MET A 1 11.88 5.00 -20.10
CA MET A 1 10.63 4.75 -19.46
C MET A 1 10.67 4.97 -17.97
N ASN A 2 9.73 5.69 -17.47
CA ASN A 2 9.67 5.95 -16.05
C ASN A 2 9.13 4.76 -15.32
N ARG A 3 9.89 4.30 -14.36
CA ARG A 3 9.47 3.29 -13.48
C ARG A 3 8.99 3.92 -12.21
N ARG A 4 7.78 3.66 -11.89
CA ARG A 4 7.26 4.08 -10.62
C ARG A 4 7.56 3.04 -9.58
N GLY A 5 7.67 3.47 -8.36
CA GLY A 5 8.08 2.60 -7.31
C GLY A 5 9.56 2.31 -7.46
N GLY A 6 10.01 1.25 -6.89
CA GLY A 6 11.40 0.89 -6.93
C GLY A 6 11.66 -0.35 -6.13
N PRO A 7 12.90 -0.53 -5.63
CA PRO A 7 13.24 -1.76 -4.92
C PRO A 7 12.34 -2.05 -3.73
N ALA A 8 11.96 -1.04 -2.97
CA ALA A 8 11.09 -1.27 -1.82
C ALA A 8 9.74 -1.79 -2.25
N GLU A 9 9.19 -1.23 -3.34
CA GLU A 9 7.91 -1.67 -3.82
C GLU A 9 7.97 -3.07 -4.40
N ASP A 10 9.08 -3.41 -5.08
CA ASP A 10 9.27 -4.76 -5.57
C ASP A 10 9.33 -5.76 -4.42
N LEU A 11 10.05 -5.42 -3.35
CA LEU A 11 10.15 -6.27 -2.18
C LEU A 11 8.79 -6.45 -1.52
N ALA A 12 8.03 -5.38 -1.41
CA ALA A 12 6.72 -5.44 -0.80
C ALA A 12 5.79 -6.34 -1.61
N ALA A 13 5.78 -6.19 -2.92
CA ALA A 13 4.92 -7.00 -3.77
C ALA A 13 5.28 -8.47 -3.66
N ALA A 14 6.56 -8.80 -3.72
CA ALA A 14 7.00 -10.18 -3.61
C ALA A 14 6.65 -10.77 -2.24
N PHE A 15 6.82 -9.96 -1.18
CA PHE A 15 6.48 -10.40 0.17
C PHE A 15 5.00 -10.75 0.28
N LEU A 16 4.14 -9.87 -0.24
CA LEU A 16 2.70 -10.10 -0.17
C LEU A 16 2.28 -11.30 -0.99
N GLU A 17 2.90 -11.49 -2.15
CA GLU A 17 2.59 -12.64 -2.98
C GLU A 17 2.94 -13.94 -2.28
N ARG A 18 4.05 -13.97 -1.57
CA ARG A 18 4.42 -15.15 -0.79
C ARG A 18 3.44 -15.42 0.35
N ARG A 19 2.71 -14.41 0.78
CA ARG A 19 1.69 -14.57 1.81
C ARG A 19 0.31 -14.85 1.23
N GLY A 20 0.24 -15.08 -0.07
CA GLY A 20 -1.00 -15.50 -0.71
C GLY A 20 -1.87 -14.38 -1.27
N LEU A 21 -1.39 -13.15 -1.23
CA LEU A 21 -2.12 -12.07 -1.86
C LEU A 21 -1.81 -12.03 -3.36
N LYS A 22 -2.77 -11.61 -4.14
CA LYS A 22 -2.58 -11.40 -5.55
C LYS A 22 -2.43 -9.92 -5.81
N ILE A 23 -1.35 -9.52 -6.46
CA ILE A 23 -1.15 -8.11 -6.81
C ILE A 23 -1.95 -7.84 -8.08
N LEU A 24 -2.90 -6.93 -7.97
CA LEU A 24 -3.77 -6.59 -9.10
C LEU A 24 -3.23 -5.43 -9.90
N GLU A 25 -2.64 -4.46 -9.21
CA GLU A 25 -2.15 -3.27 -9.88
C GLU A 25 -1.07 -2.62 -9.05
N ARG A 26 -0.12 -1.96 -9.72
CA ARG A 26 0.94 -1.21 -9.07
C ARG A 26 0.87 0.23 -9.53
N ASN A 27 1.10 1.13 -8.59
CA ASN A 27 1.16 2.58 -8.87
C ASN A 27 -0.10 3.07 -9.55
N TYR A 28 -1.23 2.78 -8.92
CA TYR A 28 -2.50 3.30 -9.41
C TYR A 28 -2.55 4.81 -9.14
N ARG A 29 -2.80 5.58 -10.17
CA ARG A 29 -2.78 7.04 -10.05
C ARG A 29 -4.09 7.62 -10.53
N CYS A 30 -4.57 8.62 -9.81
CA CYS A 30 -5.72 9.38 -10.21
C CYS A 30 -5.57 10.79 -9.68
N ARG A 31 -6.56 11.63 -9.94
CA ARG A 31 -6.45 13.03 -9.51
C ARG A 31 -6.43 13.19 -8.00
N PHE A 32 -6.88 12.19 -7.26
CA PHE A 32 -6.90 12.27 -5.79
C PHE A 32 -5.60 11.84 -5.15
N GLY A 33 -4.80 11.04 -5.84
CA GLY A 33 -3.57 10.54 -5.28
C GLY A 33 -3.12 9.26 -5.95
N GLU A 34 -2.23 8.57 -5.25
CA GLU A 34 -1.59 7.39 -5.79
C GLU A 34 -1.65 6.27 -4.76
N ILE A 35 -1.84 5.04 -5.23
CA ILE A 35 -1.79 3.85 -4.38
C ILE A 35 -0.65 2.99 -4.88
N ASP A 36 0.28 2.66 -3.97
CA ASP A 36 1.47 1.91 -4.38
C ASP A 36 1.14 0.53 -4.90
N LEU A 37 0.31 -0.21 -4.16
CA LEU A 37 -0.11 -1.54 -4.60
C LEU A 37 -1.59 -1.72 -4.32
N VAL A 38 -2.28 -2.36 -5.25
CA VAL A 38 -3.63 -2.84 -5.02
C VAL A 38 -3.56 -4.35 -5.10
N ALA A 39 -4.00 -5.01 -4.04
CA ALA A 39 -3.89 -6.46 -3.93
C ALA A 39 -5.23 -7.05 -3.54
N ARG A 40 -5.30 -8.37 -3.61
CA ARG A 40 -6.50 -9.09 -3.24
C ARG A 40 -6.12 -10.25 -2.32
N SER A 41 -6.84 -10.36 -1.22
CA SER A 41 -6.73 -11.50 -0.31
C SER A 41 -8.09 -12.15 -0.28
N GLY A 42 -8.27 -13.23 -1.05
CA GLY A 42 -9.59 -13.80 -1.25
C GLY A 42 -10.54 -12.76 -1.82
N PRO A 43 -11.70 -12.53 -1.19
CA PRO A 43 -12.65 -11.52 -1.66
C PRO A 43 -12.30 -10.11 -1.22
N LEU A 44 -11.29 -9.94 -0.36
CA LEU A 44 -10.95 -8.66 0.23
C LEU A 44 -9.97 -7.92 -0.67
N LEU A 45 -10.25 -6.66 -0.97
CA LEU A 45 -9.30 -5.79 -1.63
C LEU A 45 -8.42 -5.11 -0.59
N VAL A 46 -7.13 -5.06 -0.87
CA VAL A 46 -6.15 -4.49 0.06
C VAL A 46 -5.39 -3.40 -0.67
N PHE A 47 -5.52 -2.17 -0.17
CA PHE A 47 -4.79 -1.02 -0.71
C PHE A 47 -3.56 -0.81 0.17
N VAL A 48 -2.40 -0.82 -0.44
CA VAL A 48 -1.14 -0.90 0.29
C VAL A 48 -0.28 0.31 0.02
N GLU A 49 0.16 0.93 1.11
CA GLU A 49 1.16 1.98 1.05
C GLU A 49 2.51 1.38 1.43
N VAL A 50 3.52 1.60 0.59
CA VAL A 50 4.86 1.08 0.81
C VAL A 50 5.76 2.21 1.27
N ARG A 51 6.46 2.01 2.39
CA ARG A 51 7.38 3.01 2.95
C ARG A 51 8.75 2.39 3.11
N ALA A 52 9.74 3.05 2.56
CA ALA A 52 11.13 2.64 2.74
C ALA A 52 11.79 3.56 3.76
N ARG A 53 12.42 2.99 4.76
CA ARG A 53 13.06 3.75 5.84
C ARG A 53 14.46 3.20 6.07
N VAL A 54 15.40 4.09 6.20
CA VAL A 54 16.76 3.67 6.54
C VAL A 54 16.99 3.69 8.04
N SER A 55 16.22 4.48 8.78
CA SER A 55 16.37 4.53 10.23
C SER A 55 15.05 4.19 10.88
N GLU A 56 15.11 3.80 12.14
CA GLU A 56 13.93 3.41 12.88
C GLU A 56 13.51 4.44 13.91
N GLU A 57 13.94 5.66 13.69
CA GLU A 57 13.54 6.73 14.59
C GLU A 57 12.04 6.95 14.49
N PHE A 58 11.46 7.29 15.61
CA PHE A 58 10.10 7.78 15.69
C PHE A 58 9.03 6.83 15.19
N GLY A 59 8.59 5.98 16.08
CA GLY A 59 7.36 5.24 15.90
C GLY A 59 7.37 4.28 14.74
N GLY A 60 6.21 3.74 14.47
CA GLY A 60 6.06 2.74 13.45
C GLY A 60 5.63 3.32 12.12
N ALA A 61 5.45 2.42 11.15
CA ALA A 61 5.09 2.80 9.80
C ALA A 61 3.78 3.57 9.74
N ALA A 62 2.80 3.15 10.52
CA ALA A 62 1.49 3.81 10.50
C ALA A 62 1.62 5.26 10.93
N ALA A 63 2.47 5.54 11.93
CA ALA A 63 2.65 6.89 12.42
C ALA A 63 3.32 7.79 11.39
N SER A 64 3.99 7.22 10.40
CA SER A 64 4.68 8.02 9.39
C SER A 64 3.74 8.48 8.28
N ILE A 65 2.48 8.07 8.30
CA ILE A 65 1.52 8.44 7.27
C ILE A 65 0.60 9.52 7.84
N THR A 66 0.71 10.71 7.29
CA THR A 66 -0.06 11.85 7.80
C THR A 66 -1.55 11.68 7.52
N SER A 67 -2.37 12.44 8.24
CA SER A 67 -3.80 12.45 8.00
C SER A 67 -4.12 12.84 6.56
N ALA A 68 -3.39 13.81 6.04
CA ALA A 68 -3.62 14.25 4.67
C ALA A 68 -3.34 13.12 3.68
N LYS A 69 -2.25 12.38 3.91
CA LYS A 69 -1.93 11.28 3.03
C LYS A 69 -2.97 10.16 3.12
N ARG A 70 -3.44 9.88 4.34
CA ARG A 70 -4.49 8.88 4.51
C ARG A 70 -5.75 9.25 3.75
N ARG A 71 -6.13 10.52 3.82
CA ARG A 71 -7.32 10.98 3.10
C ARG A 71 -7.14 10.82 1.60
N ARG A 72 -5.96 11.13 1.09
CA ARG A 72 -5.70 10.96 -0.34
C ARG A 72 -5.75 9.50 -0.75
N LEU A 73 -5.22 8.62 0.10
CA LEU A 73 -5.26 7.18 -0.19
C LEU A 73 -6.69 6.67 -0.22
N VAL A 74 -7.49 7.09 0.75
CA VAL A 74 -8.89 6.67 0.79
C VAL A 74 -9.64 7.18 -0.45
N ALA A 75 -9.39 8.44 -0.83
CA ALA A 75 -10.05 9.00 -2.02
C ALA A 75 -9.62 8.26 -3.28
N ALA A 76 -8.33 7.92 -3.40
CA ALA A 76 -7.84 7.18 -4.55
C ALA A 76 -8.45 5.77 -4.58
N ALA A 77 -8.60 5.15 -3.41
CA ALA A 77 -9.22 3.82 -3.33
C ALA A 77 -10.67 3.87 -3.79
N ARG A 78 -11.39 4.90 -3.37
CA ARG A 78 -12.77 5.07 -3.82
C ARG A 78 -12.85 5.25 -5.33
N HIS A 79 -11.89 5.99 -5.87
CA HIS A 79 -11.83 6.18 -7.32
C HIS A 79 -11.59 4.84 -8.02
N PHE A 80 -10.67 4.03 -7.48
CA PHE A 80 -10.38 2.71 -8.02
C PHE A 80 -11.65 1.84 -8.03
N LEU A 81 -12.35 1.81 -6.90
CA LEU A 81 -13.54 0.99 -6.78
C LEU A 81 -14.62 1.45 -7.75
N ALA A 82 -14.82 2.75 -7.86
CA ALA A 82 -15.84 3.29 -8.76
C ALA A 82 -15.49 3.00 -10.22
N ALA A 83 -14.22 3.17 -10.59
CA ALA A 83 -13.80 2.95 -11.97
C ALA A 83 -13.97 1.49 -12.38
N ARG A 84 -13.83 0.57 -11.44
CA ARG A 84 -13.97 -0.84 -11.73
C ARG A 84 -15.32 -1.40 -11.38
N ARG A 85 -16.21 -0.55 -10.87
CA ARG A 85 -17.55 -0.94 -10.46
C ARG A 85 -17.51 -2.09 -9.45
N GLU A 86 -16.57 -1.98 -8.50
CA GLU A 86 -16.40 -2.99 -7.47
C GLU A 86 -17.13 -2.58 -6.21
N GLN A 87 -17.77 -3.55 -5.57
CA GLN A 87 -18.38 -3.35 -4.27
C GLN A 87 -17.88 -4.45 -3.37
N ARG A 88 -16.67 -4.28 -2.90
CA ARG A 88 -16.02 -5.27 -2.05
C ARG A 88 -15.59 -4.64 -0.77
N ALA A 89 -15.52 -5.48 0.25
CA ALA A 89 -14.82 -5.06 1.46
C ALA A 89 -13.38 -4.75 1.12
N CYS A 90 -12.84 -3.73 1.74
CA CYS A 90 -11.46 -3.36 1.50
C CYS A 90 -10.79 -2.99 2.81
N ARG A 91 -9.46 -2.96 2.74
CA ARG A 91 -8.62 -2.72 3.90
C ARG A 91 -7.41 -1.92 3.45
N PHE A 92 -6.88 -1.08 4.35
CA PHE A 92 -5.69 -0.28 4.08
C PHE A 92 -4.54 -0.81 4.90
N ASP A 93 -3.49 -1.26 4.21
CA ASP A 93 -2.32 -1.83 4.85
C ASP A 93 -1.10 -0.98 4.55
N VAL A 94 -0.09 -1.13 5.39
CA VAL A 94 1.20 -0.48 5.18
C VAL A 94 2.27 -1.57 5.20
N VAL A 95 3.17 -1.51 4.22
CA VAL A 95 4.35 -2.37 4.20
C VAL A 95 5.55 -1.47 4.37
N LEU A 96 6.33 -1.74 5.40
CA LEU A 96 7.52 -0.98 5.71
C LEU A 96 8.75 -1.81 5.38
N VAL A 97 9.64 -1.23 4.57
CA VAL A 97 10.93 -1.85 4.28
C VAL A 97 11.97 -1.05 5.03
N ARG A 98 12.65 -1.68 5.98
CA ARG A 98 13.52 -1.00 6.91
C ARG A 98 14.98 -1.38 6.75
N GLY A 99 15.80 -0.36 6.90
CA GLY A 99 17.22 -0.50 7.11
C GLY A 99 17.96 -1.08 5.93
N ALA A 100 19.27 -1.21 6.11
CA ALA A 100 20.14 -1.72 5.05
C ALA A 100 19.85 -3.17 4.73
N ALA A 101 19.37 -3.92 5.71
CA ALA A 101 19.03 -5.33 5.51
C ALA A 101 17.69 -5.52 4.80
N GLN A 102 16.97 -4.44 4.56
CA GLN A 102 15.70 -4.46 3.84
C GLN A 102 14.69 -5.41 4.46
N ARG A 103 14.51 -5.26 5.76
CA ARG A 103 13.55 -6.07 6.49
C ARG A 103 12.13 -5.56 6.20
N VAL A 104 11.23 -6.49 5.94
CA VAL A 104 9.87 -6.15 5.56
C VAL A 104 8.94 -6.37 6.75
N GLU A 105 8.15 -5.35 7.07
CA GLU A 105 7.16 -5.41 8.12
C GLU A 105 5.81 -5.05 7.50
N TRP A 106 4.81 -5.87 7.76
CA TRP A 106 3.49 -5.71 7.16
C TRP A 106 2.50 -5.38 8.26
N LEU A 107 1.91 -4.21 8.19
CA LEU A 107 0.89 -3.76 9.13
C LEU A 107 -0.46 -3.83 8.44
N THR A 108 -1.28 -4.78 8.86
CA THR A 108 -2.60 -4.94 8.26
C THR A 108 -3.58 -4.00 8.94
N ASP A 109 -4.54 -3.52 8.17
CA ASP A 109 -5.61 -2.66 8.67
C ASP A 109 -5.02 -1.48 9.45
N ALA A 110 -4.05 -0.83 8.81
CA ALA A 110 -3.27 0.20 9.50
C ALA A 110 -4.07 1.47 9.74
N PHE A 111 -5.07 1.73 8.90
CA PHE A 111 -5.97 2.86 9.10
C PHE A 111 -7.25 2.59 8.31
N GLY A 112 -8.27 3.36 8.60
CA GLY A 112 -9.54 3.21 7.92
C GLY A 112 -10.04 4.54 7.39
N GLU A 113 -11.24 4.50 6.88
CA GLU A 113 -11.87 5.70 6.38
C GLU A 113 -12.23 6.67 7.47
#